data_eb263bbc8986d6a3c4f464eb183c9bfc
#
_entry.id   eb263bbc8986d6a3c4f464eb183c9bfc
#
_cell.length_a   1.000
_cell.length_b   1.000
_cell.length_c   1.000
_cell.angle_alpha   90.00
_cell.angle_beta   90.00
_cell.angle_gamma   90.00
#
_symmetry.space_group_name_H-M   'P 1'
#
loop_
_entity.id
_entity.type
_entity.pdbx_description
1 polymer ?
#
loop_
_entity_poly.entity_id
_entity_poly.type
_entity_poly.pdbx_seq_one_letter_code
_entity_poly.pdbx_strand_id
1 'polypeptide(L)'
;SAPSPSATPQINPEDLVAEENPLPPAALSPGENYRLKSEILIGPYGIRHWHHTNSATGAEDLVLIEKTGMESIRIESASEVVTLTDTDINGDNHPDIIVKSYTGGAHCCFGTQVYSLGKEPILILEKPESNATGEFKDLDDDGIYEFITADDTFAYQYCPFVSSPFVKVIMAYSPEEQKFIPASPNFTEEYAQDITDDTYNAERVSRANISENGEWDETIKCSVLPLMLDYIYIGEIEAARTELERLYNFDDTDRFWNEIMLSVQNSPLYIVLKE
;
A
#
# COMPACT_ATOMS: atom_id res chain seq x y z
N SER A 1 -50.92 0.74 45.71
CA SER A 1 -49.50 0.56 46.03
C SER A 1 -48.69 1.18 44.92
N ALA A 2 -47.97 2.27 45.21
CA ALA A 2 -47.04 2.92 44.31
C ALA A 2 -45.72 2.14 44.31
N PRO A 3 -45.01 2.07 43.16
CA PRO A 3 -43.70 1.42 43.09
C PRO A 3 -42.62 2.30 43.75
N SER A 4 -41.75 1.68 44.53
CA SER A 4 -40.58 2.30 45.14
C SER A 4 -39.62 2.83 44.08
N PRO A 5 -38.95 3.98 44.32
CA PRO A 5 -37.95 4.49 43.41
C PRO A 5 -36.72 3.57 43.39
N SER A 6 -36.30 3.23 42.15
CA SER A 6 -35.08 2.49 41.89
C SER A 6 -33.87 3.30 42.35
N ALA A 7 -32.99 2.71 43.13
CA ALA A 7 -31.76 3.33 43.59
C ALA A 7 -30.82 3.53 42.36
N THR A 8 -30.38 4.76 42.17
CA THR A 8 -29.31 5.11 41.22
C THR A 8 -28.00 4.44 41.70
N PRO A 9 -27.26 3.74 40.84
CA PRO A 9 -25.97 3.18 41.22
C PRO A 9 -25.00 4.29 41.58
N GLN A 10 -24.50 4.29 42.82
CA GLN A 10 -23.42 5.15 43.27
C GLN A 10 -22.13 4.60 42.66
N ILE A 11 -21.55 5.36 41.71
CA ILE A 11 -20.19 5.11 41.22
C ILE A 11 -19.23 5.45 42.36
N ASN A 12 -18.45 4.48 42.79
CA ASN A 12 -17.46 4.67 43.84
C ASN A 12 -16.34 5.59 43.28
N PRO A 13 -15.95 6.68 43.99
CA PRO A 13 -14.88 7.57 43.54
C PRO A 13 -13.52 6.87 43.33
N GLU A 14 -13.33 5.68 43.92
CA GLU A 14 -12.13 4.86 43.76
C GLU A 14 -12.09 4.12 42.41
N ASP A 15 -13.22 4.01 41.67
CA ASP A 15 -13.29 3.41 40.36
C ASP A 15 -12.97 4.44 39.22
N LEU A 16 -12.73 5.70 39.58
CA LEU A 16 -12.33 6.79 38.70
C LEU A 16 -10.82 7.07 38.76
N VAL A 17 -10.00 6.07 39.04
CA VAL A 17 -8.57 6.20 38.76
C VAL A 17 -8.42 6.17 37.23
N ALA A 18 -8.35 7.36 36.64
CA ALA A 18 -7.86 7.46 35.28
C ALA A 18 -6.49 6.74 35.23
N GLU A 19 -6.37 5.66 34.48
CA GLU A 19 -5.06 5.09 34.19
C GLU A 19 -4.22 6.23 33.66
N GLU A 20 -3.28 6.74 34.49
CA GLU A 20 -2.28 7.69 33.99
C GLU A 20 -1.55 6.99 32.87
N ASN A 21 -1.83 7.38 31.62
CA ASN A 21 -1.04 6.91 30.50
C ASN A 21 0.42 7.25 30.79
N PRO A 22 1.31 6.26 30.89
CA PRO A 22 2.71 6.52 31.18
C PRO A 22 3.27 7.46 30.10
N LEU A 23 4.10 8.42 30.51
CA LEU A 23 4.79 9.28 29.55
C LEU A 23 5.67 8.44 28.63
N PRO A 24 5.83 8.87 27.37
CA PRO A 24 6.78 8.25 26.45
C PRO A 24 8.18 8.21 27.08
N PRO A 25 9.00 7.19 26.81
CA PRO A 25 10.37 7.14 27.30
C PRO A 25 11.19 8.30 26.71
N ALA A 26 12.23 8.73 27.45
CA ALA A 26 13.14 9.75 26.93
C ALA A 26 13.84 9.27 25.66
N ALA A 27 14.08 10.20 24.71
CA ALA A 27 14.79 9.90 23.48
C ALA A 27 16.23 9.47 23.78
N LEU A 28 16.58 8.24 23.44
CA LEU A 28 17.95 7.73 23.54
C LEU A 28 18.46 7.41 22.14
N SER A 29 19.63 7.94 21.79
CA SER A 29 20.24 7.68 20.47
C SER A 29 20.48 6.19 20.26
N PRO A 30 20.10 5.63 19.10
CA PRO A 30 20.34 4.23 18.76
C PRO A 30 21.82 3.91 18.49
N GLY A 31 22.69 4.90 18.47
CA GLY A 31 24.14 4.76 18.25
C GLY A 31 24.85 6.09 18.06
N GLU A 32 26.20 6.06 18.06
CA GLU A 32 27.03 7.27 17.97
C GLU A 32 26.85 8.06 16.67
N ASN A 33 26.48 7.36 15.59
CA ASN A 33 26.30 7.97 14.26
C ASN A 33 24.89 8.46 13.98
N TYR A 34 23.99 8.44 14.97
CA TYR A 34 22.61 8.86 14.77
C TYR A 34 22.34 10.22 15.42
N ARG A 35 21.60 11.06 14.70
CA ARG A 35 21.05 12.32 15.19
C ARG A 35 19.54 12.34 15.04
N LEU A 36 18.84 12.81 16.07
CA LEU A 36 17.40 12.96 16.02
C LEU A 36 17.02 13.96 14.94
N LYS A 37 16.23 13.52 13.96
CA LYS A 37 15.71 14.34 12.86
C LYS A 37 14.34 14.92 13.20
N SER A 38 13.45 14.08 13.77
CA SER A 38 12.14 14.50 14.25
C SER A 38 11.65 13.59 15.36
N GLU A 39 10.74 14.10 16.16
CA GLU A 39 10.04 13.37 17.22
C GLU A 39 8.55 13.73 17.17
N ILE A 40 7.70 12.71 17.28
CA ILE A 40 6.25 12.83 17.44
C ILE A 40 5.89 12.07 18.71
N LEU A 41 5.09 12.68 19.59
CA LEU A 41 4.60 12.04 20.81
C LEU A 41 3.09 11.82 20.70
N ILE A 42 2.66 10.56 20.76
CA ILE A 42 1.26 10.14 20.63
C ILE A 42 0.90 9.31 21.87
N GLY A 43 0.17 9.91 22.81
CA GLY A 43 -0.16 9.25 24.07
C GLY A 43 1.10 8.73 24.78
N PRO A 44 1.21 7.40 25.07
CA PRO A 44 2.38 6.82 25.72
C PRO A 44 3.53 6.51 24.74
N TYR A 45 3.38 6.81 23.44
CA TYR A 45 4.32 6.47 22.40
C TYR A 45 5.23 7.64 22.03
N GLY A 46 6.52 7.35 21.83
CA GLY A 46 7.48 8.24 21.17
C GLY A 46 7.87 7.66 19.80
N ILE A 47 7.63 8.42 18.74
CA ILE A 47 8.00 8.09 17.38
C ILE A 47 9.17 8.97 16.99
N ARG A 48 10.34 8.37 16.80
CA ARG A 48 11.60 9.09 16.60
C ARG A 48 12.26 8.70 15.31
N HIS A 49 12.40 9.68 14.43
CA HIS A 49 13.15 9.55 13.18
C HIS A 49 14.60 9.95 13.42
N TRP A 50 15.51 9.04 13.19
CA TRP A 50 16.94 9.20 13.39
C TRP A 50 17.66 9.19 12.04
N HIS A 51 18.42 10.26 11.79
CA HIS A 51 19.28 10.37 10.61
C HIS A 51 20.65 9.78 10.92
N HIS A 52 21.13 8.87 10.05
CA HIS A 52 22.50 8.34 10.12
C HIS A 52 23.48 9.33 9.47
N THR A 53 24.40 9.88 10.25
CA THR A 53 25.24 11.01 9.84
C THR A 53 26.20 10.73 8.69
N ASN A 54 26.47 9.47 8.39
CA ASN A 54 27.31 9.01 7.28
C ASN A 54 26.50 8.61 6.05
N SER A 55 25.17 8.62 6.12
CA SER A 55 24.30 8.29 4.99
C SER A 55 24.13 9.50 4.07
N ALA A 56 24.55 9.36 2.82
CA ALA A 56 24.35 10.40 1.81
C ALA A 56 22.91 10.41 1.22
N THR A 57 22.21 9.29 1.31
CA THR A 57 20.89 9.07 0.69
C THR A 57 19.75 8.94 1.69
N GLY A 58 20.05 8.82 3.00
CA GLY A 58 19.08 8.50 4.04
C GLY A 58 18.70 7.01 4.09
N ALA A 59 19.33 6.15 3.25
CA ALA A 59 19.06 4.72 3.25
C ALA A 59 19.42 4.00 4.56
N GLU A 60 20.18 4.65 5.44
CA GLU A 60 20.57 4.17 6.76
C GLU A 60 19.80 4.90 7.89
N ASP A 61 18.86 5.76 7.54
CA ASP A 61 17.98 6.42 8.52
C ASP A 61 17.03 5.39 9.11
N LEU A 62 16.54 5.63 10.32
CA LEU A 62 15.61 4.73 10.97
C LEU A 62 14.54 5.47 11.76
N VAL A 63 13.40 4.82 11.93
CA VAL A 63 12.36 5.23 12.87
C VAL A 63 12.27 4.23 14.01
N LEU A 64 12.20 4.73 15.24
CA LEU A 64 11.90 3.96 16.45
C LEU A 64 10.50 4.31 16.91
N ILE A 65 9.69 3.29 17.20
CA ILE A 65 8.41 3.40 17.92
C ILE A 65 8.67 2.85 19.33
N GLU A 66 8.55 3.69 20.34
CA GLU A 66 8.95 3.39 21.70
C GLU A 66 7.82 3.68 22.68
N LYS A 67 7.65 2.78 23.65
CA LYS A 67 6.73 2.92 24.78
C LYS A 67 7.37 2.33 26.01
N THR A 68 7.16 2.96 27.18
CA THR A 68 7.71 2.47 28.45
C THR A 68 7.22 1.04 28.74
N GLY A 69 8.18 0.12 28.95
CA GLY A 69 7.90 -1.29 29.24
C GLY A 69 7.67 -2.17 28.00
N MET A 70 7.86 -1.64 26.80
CA MET A 70 7.78 -2.36 25.51
C MET A 70 9.16 -2.42 24.84
N GLU A 71 9.42 -3.49 24.11
CA GLU A 71 10.56 -3.53 23.18
C GLU A 71 10.33 -2.55 22.04
N SER A 72 11.34 -1.76 21.69
CA SER A 72 11.23 -0.76 20.61
C SER A 72 11.05 -1.43 19.27
N ILE A 73 10.06 -0.96 18.49
CA ILE A 73 9.93 -1.32 17.07
C ILE A 73 10.91 -0.48 16.29
N ARG A 74 11.71 -1.13 15.45
CA ARG A 74 12.74 -0.50 14.63
C ARG A 74 12.42 -0.66 13.15
N ILE A 75 12.27 0.46 12.44
CA ILE A 75 11.99 0.52 11.00
C ILE A 75 13.24 1.09 10.32
N GLU A 76 13.93 0.24 9.58
CA GLU A 76 15.16 0.60 8.86
C GLU A 76 14.86 1.33 7.55
N SER A 77 15.86 2.03 7.04
CA SER A 77 15.77 2.79 5.77
C SER A 77 14.61 3.78 5.73
N ALA A 78 14.19 4.27 6.89
CA ALA A 78 13.04 5.15 7.03
C ALA A 78 13.34 6.53 6.42
N SER A 79 12.72 6.84 5.30
CA SER A 79 12.91 8.11 4.59
C SER A 79 11.98 9.21 5.11
N GLU A 80 10.77 8.85 5.53
CA GLU A 80 9.73 9.78 5.93
C GLU A 80 8.78 9.18 6.97
N VAL A 81 8.38 10.00 7.96
CA VAL A 81 7.17 9.78 8.75
C VAL A 81 6.09 10.69 8.16
N VAL A 82 5.02 10.09 7.65
CA VAL A 82 4.01 10.79 6.84
C VAL A 82 3.15 11.73 7.70
N THR A 83 2.70 12.82 7.13
CA THR A 83 1.89 13.86 7.80
C THR A 83 0.53 13.38 8.34
N LEU A 84 -0.01 12.27 7.80
CA LEU A 84 -1.21 11.61 8.34
C LEU A 84 -0.93 10.80 9.61
N THR A 85 0.33 10.68 10.07
CA THR A 85 0.65 10.08 11.36
C THR A 85 -0.07 10.82 12.48
N ASP A 86 -0.59 10.08 13.47
CA ASP A 86 -1.50 10.56 14.53
C ASP A 86 -2.97 10.72 14.07
N THR A 87 -3.30 10.21 12.87
CA THR A 87 -4.68 10.09 12.39
C THR A 87 -5.11 8.63 12.47
N ASP A 88 -6.35 8.37 12.83
CA ASP A 88 -6.98 7.05 12.69
C ASP A 88 -7.37 6.87 11.22
N ILE A 89 -6.59 6.09 10.46
CA ILE A 89 -6.83 5.90 9.03
C ILE A 89 -7.61 4.61 8.73
N ASN A 90 -7.76 3.74 9.73
CA ASN A 90 -8.43 2.43 9.57
C ASN A 90 -9.75 2.30 10.35
N GLY A 91 -10.15 3.34 11.08
CA GLY A 91 -11.42 3.41 11.81
C GLY A 91 -11.45 2.57 13.10
N ASP A 92 -10.30 2.19 13.66
CA ASP A 92 -10.24 1.37 14.89
C ASP A 92 -10.24 2.19 16.21
N ASN A 93 -10.34 3.51 16.09
CA ASN A 93 -10.27 4.51 17.18
C ASN A 93 -8.90 4.61 17.86
N HIS A 94 -7.84 4.18 17.19
CA HIS A 94 -6.46 4.40 17.59
C HIS A 94 -5.73 5.23 16.53
N PRO A 95 -4.78 6.09 16.93
CA PRO A 95 -3.96 6.80 15.96
C PRO A 95 -2.99 5.85 15.27
N ASP A 96 -2.69 6.11 14.00
CA ASP A 96 -1.79 5.32 13.19
C ASP A 96 -0.46 6.03 12.95
N ILE A 97 0.59 5.24 12.75
CA ILE A 97 1.91 5.72 12.31
C ILE A 97 2.17 5.20 10.91
N ILE A 98 2.49 6.11 10.00
CA ILE A 98 2.82 5.79 8.63
C ILE A 98 4.29 6.12 8.38
N VAL A 99 5.10 5.11 8.06
CA VAL A 99 6.52 5.25 7.75
C VAL A 99 6.79 4.77 6.33
N LYS A 100 7.36 5.66 5.51
CA LYS A 100 7.88 5.29 4.20
C LYS A 100 9.37 4.97 4.32
N SER A 101 9.82 3.96 3.60
CA SER A 101 11.23 3.56 3.51
C SER A 101 11.78 3.75 2.10
N TYR A 102 13.12 3.93 2.04
CA TYR A 102 13.87 4.00 0.79
C TYR A 102 15.25 3.38 0.99
N THR A 103 15.50 2.25 0.38
CA THR A 103 16.73 1.48 0.56
C THR A 103 17.88 1.88 -0.38
N GLY A 104 17.71 2.93 -1.19
CA GLY A 104 18.82 3.58 -1.91
C GLY A 104 19.11 3.09 -3.32
N GLY A 105 18.20 2.39 -3.98
CA GLY A 105 18.37 1.92 -5.37
C GLY A 105 17.78 2.89 -6.41
N ALA A 106 18.10 2.65 -7.68
CA ALA A 106 17.56 3.40 -8.80
C ALA A 106 16.24 2.81 -9.36
N HIS A 107 16.00 1.52 -9.13
CA HIS A 107 14.89 0.75 -9.68
C HIS A 107 14.40 -0.27 -8.66
N CYS A 108 13.93 0.19 -7.54
CA CYS A 108 13.34 -0.57 -6.44
C CYS A 108 13.17 0.38 -5.26
N CYS A 109 12.79 -0.10 -4.13
CA CYS A 109 13.35 0.46 -2.90
C CYS A 109 12.43 1.37 -2.13
N PHE A 110 11.16 1.53 -2.55
CA PHE A 110 10.14 2.26 -1.82
C PHE A 110 9.22 1.30 -1.07
N GLY A 111 9.27 1.31 0.24
CA GLY A 111 8.37 0.56 1.12
C GLY A 111 7.45 1.48 1.91
N THR A 112 6.43 0.88 2.53
CA THR A 112 5.54 1.57 3.46
C THR A 112 5.11 0.60 4.55
N GLN A 113 5.23 1.03 5.81
CA GLN A 113 4.71 0.31 6.96
C GLN A 113 3.75 1.22 7.73
N VAL A 114 2.66 0.64 8.23
CA VAL A 114 1.69 1.32 9.08
C VAL A 114 1.45 0.52 10.34
N TYR A 115 1.53 1.19 11.48
CA TYR A 115 1.23 0.62 12.78
C TYR A 115 0.06 1.35 13.42
N SER A 116 -0.99 0.63 13.83
CA SER A 116 -2.05 1.17 14.69
C SER A 116 -1.61 1.11 16.15
N LEU A 117 -1.78 2.23 16.88
CA LEU A 117 -1.26 2.45 18.23
C LEU A 117 -2.31 2.20 19.33
N GLY A 118 -2.75 0.98 19.47
CA GLY A 118 -3.61 0.56 20.57
C GLY A 118 -2.86 0.35 21.89
N LYS A 119 -3.24 -0.65 22.65
CA LYS A 119 -2.50 -1.07 23.84
C LYS A 119 -1.08 -1.52 23.51
N GLU A 120 -0.95 -2.24 22.41
CA GLU A 120 0.32 -2.62 21.76
C GLU A 120 0.21 -2.21 20.29
N PRO A 121 1.31 -1.79 19.64
CA PRO A 121 1.27 -1.45 18.23
C PRO A 121 1.02 -2.68 17.36
N ILE A 122 0.13 -2.56 16.40
CA ILE A 122 -0.19 -3.63 15.43
C ILE A 122 0.25 -3.16 14.04
N LEU A 123 1.06 -3.97 13.35
CA LEU A 123 1.42 -3.73 11.95
C LEU A 123 0.21 -4.04 11.07
N ILE A 124 -0.43 -2.99 10.54
CA ILE A 124 -1.67 -3.11 9.75
C ILE A 124 -1.43 -2.99 8.25
N LEU A 125 -0.29 -2.46 7.83
CA LEU A 125 0.16 -2.47 6.43
C LEU A 125 1.67 -2.70 6.38
N GLU A 126 2.08 -3.64 5.54
CA GLU A 126 3.45 -3.80 5.10
C GLU A 126 3.47 -3.93 3.58
N LYS A 127 3.82 -2.84 2.90
CA LYS A 127 4.14 -2.87 1.48
C LYS A 127 5.65 -3.01 1.35
N PRO A 128 6.13 -4.14 0.84
CA PRO A 128 7.57 -4.36 0.65
C PRO A 128 8.15 -3.38 -0.37
N GLU A 129 9.47 -3.27 -0.38
CA GLU A 129 10.17 -2.40 -1.32
C GLU A 129 9.88 -2.81 -2.76
N SER A 130 9.51 -1.82 -3.57
CA SER A 130 9.30 -1.94 -5.00
C SER A 130 9.60 -0.61 -5.70
N ASN A 131 9.41 -0.54 -7.01
CA ASN A 131 9.55 0.71 -7.77
C ASN A 131 8.40 1.70 -7.51
N ALA A 132 7.29 1.24 -6.96
CA ALA A 132 6.13 2.06 -6.69
C ALA A 132 6.15 2.60 -5.25
N THR A 133 5.82 3.87 -5.10
CA THR A 133 5.43 4.47 -3.82
C THR A 133 3.97 4.20 -3.53
N GLY A 134 3.44 4.79 -2.45
CA GLY A 134 2.02 4.74 -2.17
C GLY A 134 1.55 6.00 -1.45
N GLU A 135 0.23 6.23 -1.49
CA GLU A 135 -0.44 7.33 -0.80
C GLU A 135 -1.75 6.84 -0.18
N PHE A 136 -2.19 7.55 0.85
CA PHE A 136 -3.47 7.29 1.51
C PHE A 136 -4.49 8.33 1.06
N LYS A 137 -5.69 7.89 0.70
CA LYS A 137 -6.81 8.74 0.32
C LYS A 137 -8.12 8.05 0.74
N ASP A 138 -9.03 8.81 1.30
CA ASP A 138 -10.42 8.41 1.52
C ASP A 138 -11.13 8.50 0.16
N LEU A 139 -11.37 7.34 -0.48
CA LEU A 139 -11.88 7.27 -1.85
C LEU A 139 -13.40 7.32 -1.94
N ASP A 140 -14.09 6.91 -0.87
CA ASP A 140 -15.55 6.82 -0.82
C ASP A 140 -16.19 7.73 0.24
N ASP A 141 -15.39 8.63 0.85
CA ASP A 141 -15.80 9.63 1.85
C ASP A 141 -16.40 8.98 3.12
N ASP A 142 -15.96 7.77 3.50
CA ASP A 142 -16.43 7.08 4.70
C ASP A 142 -15.59 7.37 5.97
N GLY A 143 -14.47 8.07 5.80
CA GLY A 143 -13.54 8.46 6.85
C GLY A 143 -12.45 7.41 7.10
N ILE A 144 -12.46 6.29 6.40
CA ILE A 144 -11.39 5.30 6.38
C ILE A 144 -10.57 5.53 5.10
N TYR A 145 -9.26 5.37 5.19
CA TYR A 145 -8.38 5.68 4.07
C TYR A 145 -7.97 4.42 3.33
N GLU A 146 -8.07 4.42 2.01
CA GLU A 146 -7.45 3.43 1.15
C GLU A 146 -5.98 3.76 0.92
N PHE A 147 -5.16 2.71 0.78
CA PHE A 147 -3.79 2.82 0.34
C PHE A 147 -3.70 2.55 -1.16
N ILE A 148 -3.35 3.58 -1.92
CA ILE A 148 -3.18 3.51 -3.37
C ILE A 148 -1.69 3.34 -3.67
N THR A 149 -1.34 2.28 -4.38
CA THR A 149 0.03 1.99 -4.83
C THR A 149 0.01 1.44 -6.25
N ALA A 150 1.10 0.83 -6.69
CA ALA A 150 1.13 0.11 -7.95
C ALA A 150 1.93 -1.20 -7.82
N ASP A 151 1.54 -2.17 -8.63
CA ASP A 151 2.26 -3.43 -8.79
C ASP A 151 3.24 -3.32 -9.95
N ASP A 152 4.50 -3.57 -9.70
CA ASP A 152 5.60 -3.54 -10.67
C ASP A 152 6.07 -4.93 -11.12
N THR A 153 5.26 -5.97 -10.88
CA THR A 153 5.57 -7.37 -11.24
C THR A 153 5.97 -7.53 -12.70
N PHE A 154 5.44 -6.68 -13.59
CA PHE A 154 5.73 -6.71 -15.03
C PHE A 154 6.90 -5.83 -15.46
N ALA A 155 7.65 -5.24 -14.51
CA ALA A 155 8.83 -4.47 -14.85
C ALA A 155 9.84 -5.31 -15.66
N TYR A 156 10.27 -4.80 -16.82
CA TYR A 156 11.19 -5.45 -17.76
C TYR A 156 10.70 -6.74 -18.45
N GLN A 157 9.46 -7.20 -18.24
CA GLN A 157 9.04 -8.48 -18.81
C GLN A 157 8.83 -8.41 -20.34
N TYR A 158 8.10 -7.40 -20.81
CA TYR A 158 7.76 -7.22 -22.24
C TYR A 158 8.17 -5.86 -22.78
N CYS A 159 8.62 -4.99 -21.89
CA CYS A 159 8.97 -3.61 -22.16
C CYS A 159 10.31 -3.25 -21.55
N PRO A 160 11.04 -2.25 -22.09
CA PRO A 160 12.04 -1.54 -21.32
C PRO A 160 11.41 -0.93 -20.05
N PHE A 161 12.17 -0.79 -18.98
CA PHE A 161 11.67 -0.29 -17.70
C PHE A 161 10.81 0.98 -17.81
N VAL A 162 11.25 1.95 -18.62
CA VAL A 162 10.55 3.22 -18.81
C VAL A 162 9.14 3.09 -19.40
N SER A 163 8.84 1.97 -20.05
CA SER A 163 7.55 1.65 -20.67
C SER A 163 6.85 0.47 -20.00
N SER A 164 7.44 -0.09 -18.95
CA SER A 164 6.82 -1.19 -18.21
C SER A 164 5.59 -0.71 -17.47
N PRO A 165 4.49 -1.46 -17.47
CA PRO A 165 3.30 -1.10 -16.74
C PRO A 165 3.55 -1.24 -15.23
N PHE A 166 3.07 -0.26 -14.50
CA PHE A 166 2.89 -0.27 -13.06
C PHE A 166 1.40 -0.14 -12.80
N VAL A 167 0.73 -1.27 -12.68
CA VAL A 167 -0.73 -1.28 -12.53
C VAL A 167 -1.13 -0.76 -11.17
N LYS A 168 -2.10 0.15 -11.14
CA LYS A 168 -2.69 0.66 -9.91
C LYS A 168 -3.23 -0.48 -9.05
N VAL A 169 -2.99 -0.40 -7.75
CA VAL A 169 -3.55 -1.29 -6.74
C VAL A 169 -4.14 -0.43 -5.62
N ILE A 170 -5.37 -0.71 -5.28
CA ILE A 170 -6.05 -0.12 -4.14
C ILE A 170 -6.16 -1.17 -3.05
N MET A 171 -5.70 -0.83 -1.86
CA MET A 171 -5.80 -1.69 -0.68
C MET A 171 -6.72 -1.01 0.34
N ALA A 172 -7.66 -1.75 0.89
CA ALA A 172 -8.55 -1.31 1.95
C ALA A 172 -8.31 -2.08 3.25
N TYR A 173 -8.62 -1.46 4.38
CA TYR A 173 -8.49 -2.11 5.67
C TYR A 173 -9.56 -3.19 5.86
N SER A 174 -9.14 -4.39 6.26
CA SER A 174 -10.01 -5.50 6.63
C SER A 174 -10.03 -5.65 8.16
N PRO A 175 -11.13 -5.36 8.82
CA PRO A 175 -11.25 -5.61 10.27
C PRO A 175 -11.10 -7.09 10.67
N GLU A 176 -11.44 -8.02 9.77
CA GLU A 176 -11.30 -9.46 10.02
C GLU A 176 -9.84 -9.89 10.02
N GLU A 177 -9.06 -9.39 9.05
CA GLU A 177 -7.63 -9.67 8.90
C GLU A 177 -6.75 -8.75 9.76
N GLN A 178 -7.33 -7.68 10.30
CA GLN A 178 -6.64 -6.59 11.02
C GLN A 178 -5.48 -6.00 10.21
N LYS A 179 -5.67 -5.85 8.90
CA LYS A 179 -4.66 -5.29 7.98
C LYS A 179 -5.27 -4.79 6.69
N PHE A 180 -4.50 -4.00 5.96
CA PHE A 180 -4.83 -3.63 4.60
C PHE A 180 -4.64 -4.83 3.66
N ILE A 181 -5.63 -5.08 2.81
CA ILE A 181 -5.62 -6.14 1.81
C ILE A 181 -5.95 -5.55 0.43
N PRO A 182 -5.52 -6.17 -0.69
CA PRO A 182 -5.92 -5.74 -2.02
C PRO A 182 -7.44 -5.70 -2.16
N ALA A 183 -7.98 -4.58 -2.66
CA ALA A 183 -9.41 -4.30 -2.75
C ALA A 183 -9.80 -3.59 -4.05
N SER A 184 -8.92 -3.55 -5.05
CA SER A 184 -9.16 -2.89 -6.35
C SER A 184 -10.53 -3.19 -6.98
N PRO A 185 -11.10 -4.41 -6.89
CA PRO A 185 -12.43 -4.70 -7.43
C PRO A 185 -13.57 -3.90 -6.79
N ASN A 186 -13.38 -3.33 -5.60
CA ASN A 186 -14.38 -2.50 -4.93
C ASN A 186 -14.36 -1.03 -5.40
N PHE A 187 -13.31 -0.63 -6.15
CA PHE A 187 -13.04 0.74 -6.55
C PHE A 187 -12.86 0.86 -8.08
N THR A 188 -13.72 0.21 -8.85
CA THR A 188 -13.60 0.12 -10.32
C THR A 188 -13.64 1.47 -11.01
N GLU A 189 -14.35 2.45 -10.44
CA GLU A 189 -14.46 3.81 -10.98
C GLU A 189 -13.10 4.53 -11.00
N GLU A 190 -12.20 4.20 -10.09
CA GLU A 190 -10.85 4.76 -10.02
C GLU A 190 -9.95 4.33 -11.19
N TYR A 191 -10.35 3.29 -11.93
CA TYR A 191 -9.63 2.78 -13.10
C TYR A 191 -10.19 3.28 -14.43
N ALA A 192 -11.33 3.97 -14.44
CA ALA A 192 -12.02 4.35 -15.67
C ALA A 192 -11.16 5.21 -16.61
N GLN A 193 -10.33 6.11 -16.05
CA GLN A 193 -9.43 6.94 -16.86
C GLN A 193 -8.26 6.13 -17.40
N ASP A 194 -7.64 5.26 -16.59
CA ASP A 194 -6.52 4.42 -17.01
C ASP A 194 -6.97 3.46 -18.12
N ILE A 195 -8.12 2.79 -17.96
CA ILE A 195 -8.72 1.93 -18.99
C ILE A 195 -8.97 2.71 -20.29
N THR A 196 -9.44 3.97 -20.20
CA THR A 196 -9.70 4.79 -21.38
C THR A 196 -8.40 5.11 -22.11
N ASP A 197 -7.37 5.53 -21.39
CA ASP A 197 -6.08 5.93 -21.96
C ASP A 197 -5.33 4.72 -22.51
N ASP A 198 -5.36 3.59 -21.81
CA ASP A 198 -4.69 2.36 -22.22
C ASP A 198 -5.41 1.67 -23.38
N THR A 199 -6.74 1.75 -23.45
CA THR A 199 -7.49 1.36 -24.65
C THR A 199 -7.04 2.15 -25.88
N TYR A 200 -6.97 3.48 -25.77
CA TYR A 200 -6.52 4.34 -26.86
C TYR A 200 -5.09 4.01 -27.30
N ASN A 201 -4.18 3.81 -26.34
CA ASN A 201 -2.78 3.49 -26.61
C ASN A 201 -2.63 2.12 -27.28
N ALA A 202 -3.31 1.09 -26.78
CA ALA A 202 -3.30 -0.26 -27.31
C ALA A 202 -3.86 -0.30 -28.75
N GLU A 203 -4.99 0.35 -29.01
CA GLU A 203 -5.58 0.43 -30.34
C GLU A 203 -4.67 1.15 -31.36
N ARG A 204 -4.05 2.25 -30.94
CA ARG A 204 -3.17 3.03 -31.80
C ARG A 204 -1.95 2.20 -32.24
N VAL A 205 -1.35 1.45 -31.33
CA VAL A 205 -0.18 0.61 -31.64
C VAL A 205 -0.58 -0.62 -32.44
N SER A 206 -1.65 -1.31 -32.08
CA SER A 206 -2.16 -2.48 -32.82
C SER A 206 -2.46 -2.16 -34.28
N ARG A 207 -2.99 -0.96 -34.57
CA ARG A 207 -3.24 -0.51 -35.97
C ARG A 207 -1.97 -0.13 -36.73
N ALA A 208 -0.95 0.38 -36.01
CA ALA A 208 0.28 0.89 -36.66
C ALA A 208 1.29 -0.21 -36.96
N ASN A 209 1.30 -1.31 -36.21
CA ASN A 209 2.36 -2.33 -36.22
C ASN A 209 1.92 -3.70 -36.75
N ILE A 210 0.91 -3.75 -37.61
CA ILE A 210 0.68 -4.96 -38.39
C ILE A 210 1.84 -5.04 -39.41
N SER A 211 2.87 -5.85 -39.11
CA SER A 211 3.95 -6.08 -40.04
C SER A 211 3.40 -6.71 -41.34
N GLU A 212 3.91 -6.29 -42.50
CA GLU A 212 3.50 -6.86 -43.79
C GLU A 212 3.75 -8.39 -43.86
N ASN A 213 4.53 -8.94 -42.92
CA ASN A 213 4.92 -10.35 -42.86
C ASN A 213 4.15 -11.16 -41.80
N GLY A 214 3.24 -10.56 -41.02
CA GLY A 214 2.50 -11.24 -39.95
C GLY A 214 3.36 -11.65 -38.76
N GLU A 215 4.61 -11.20 -38.68
CA GLU A 215 5.46 -11.40 -37.49
C GLU A 215 5.04 -10.40 -36.41
N TRP A 216 4.78 -10.91 -35.20
CA TRP A 216 4.48 -10.05 -34.07
C TRP A 216 5.74 -9.38 -33.53
N ASP A 217 5.57 -8.17 -33.07
CA ASP A 217 6.58 -7.36 -32.42
C ASP A 217 6.25 -7.31 -30.90
N GLU A 218 7.25 -7.51 -30.03
CA GLU A 218 7.10 -7.38 -28.57
C GLU A 218 6.55 -6.01 -28.14
N THR A 219 6.74 -4.98 -28.98
CA THR A 219 6.13 -3.66 -28.80
C THR A 219 4.61 -3.73 -28.66
N ILE A 220 3.95 -4.65 -29.36
CA ILE A 220 2.50 -4.83 -29.28
C ILE A 220 2.13 -5.43 -27.91
N LYS A 221 2.87 -6.44 -27.43
CA LYS A 221 2.66 -6.98 -26.06
C LYS A 221 2.77 -5.89 -25.01
N CYS A 222 3.83 -5.08 -25.12
CA CYS A 222 4.05 -3.95 -24.23
C CYS A 222 2.88 -2.96 -24.23
N SER A 223 2.25 -2.74 -25.37
CA SER A 223 1.18 -1.74 -25.51
C SER A 223 -0.19 -2.23 -25.10
N VAL A 224 -0.46 -3.53 -25.16
CA VAL A 224 -1.76 -4.10 -24.74
C VAL A 224 -1.77 -4.52 -23.28
N LEU A 225 -0.59 -4.80 -22.72
CA LEU A 225 -0.47 -5.31 -21.36
C LEU A 225 -1.06 -4.39 -20.29
N PRO A 226 -0.87 -3.04 -20.28
CA PRO A 226 -1.47 -2.17 -19.28
C PRO A 226 -2.99 -2.34 -19.18
N LEU A 227 -3.70 -2.28 -20.32
CA LEU A 227 -5.14 -2.45 -20.39
C LEU A 227 -5.59 -3.82 -19.84
N MET A 228 -4.83 -4.88 -20.14
CA MET A 228 -5.15 -6.22 -19.60
C MET A 228 -5.05 -6.22 -18.09
N LEU A 229 -4.01 -5.61 -17.54
CA LEU A 229 -3.78 -5.54 -16.10
C LEU A 229 -4.87 -4.72 -15.40
N ASP A 230 -5.28 -3.58 -15.96
CA ASP A 230 -6.37 -2.79 -15.40
C ASP A 230 -7.64 -3.63 -15.22
N TYR A 231 -8.08 -4.31 -16.29
CA TYR A 231 -9.26 -5.19 -16.20
C TYR A 231 -9.07 -6.35 -15.21
N ILE A 232 -7.88 -6.98 -15.18
CA ILE A 232 -7.61 -8.09 -14.29
C ILE A 232 -7.66 -7.64 -12.83
N TYR A 233 -7.06 -6.48 -12.50
CA TYR A 233 -7.00 -6.01 -11.12
C TYR A 233 -8.34 -5.52 -10.57
N ILE A 234 -9.24 -5.07 -11.44
CA ILE A 234 -10.64 -4.79 -11.03
C ILE A 234 -11.56 -6.02 -11.06
N GLY A 235 -11.03 -7.20 -11.40
CA GLY A 235 -11.79 -8.45 -11.41
C GLY A 235 -12.54 -8.78 -12.71
N GLU A 236 -12.40 -7.94 -13.74
CA GLU A 236 -13.06 -8.10 -15.04
C GLU A 236 -12.25 -9.01 -15.99
N ILE A 237 -12.00 -10.25 -15.55
CA ILE A 237 -11.11 -11.22 -16.23
C ILE A 237 -11.57 -11.54 -17.66
N GLU A 238 -12.88 -11.72 -17.88
CA GLU A 238 -13.46 -12.02 -19.19
C GLU A 238 -13.34 -10.82 -20.14
N ALA A 239 -13.49 -9.61 -19.63
CA ALA A 239 -13.26 -8.40 -20.40
C ALA A 239 -11.78 -8.29 -20.84
N ALA A 240 -10.84 -8.52 -19.91
CA ALA A 240 -9.42 -8.55 -20.21
C ALA A 240 -9.11 -9.56 -21.32
N ARG A 241 -9.64 -10.76 -21.23
CA ARG A 241 -9.43 -11.81 -22.24
C ARG A 241 -10.00 -11.43 -23.61
N THR A 242 -11.20 -10.86 -23.62
CA THR A 242 -11.88 -10.41 -24.85
C THR A 242 -11.09 -9.31 -25.53
N GLU A 243 -10.61 -8.32 -24.77
CA GLU A 243 -9.82 -7.22 -25.29
C GLU A 243 -8.44 -7.69 -25.78
N LEU A 244 -7.82 -8.65 -25.11
CA LEU A 244 -6.58 -9.25 -25.57
C LEU A 244 -6.76 -9.90 -26.96
N GLU A 245 -7.79 -10.73 -27.15
CA GLU A 245 -8.07 -11.37 -28.43
C GLU A 245 -8.38 -10.36 -29.55
N ARG A 246 -9.00 -9.25 -29.20
CA ARG A 246 -9.29 -8.15 -30.14
C ARG A 246 -8.04 -7.39 -30.59
N LEU A 247 -7.12 -7.12 -29.66
CA LEU A 247 -5.97 -6.22 -29.85
C LEU A 247 -4.68 -6.97 -30.21
N TYR A 248 -4.57 -8.23 -29.77
CA TYR A 248 -3.40 -9.08 -29.94
C TYR A 248 -3.82 -10.44 -30.51
N ASN A 249 -4.12 -10.48 -31.81
CA ASN A 249 -4.59 -11.69 -32.50
C ASN A 249 -3.42 -12.38 -33.23
N PHE A 250 -2.57 -13.06 -32.45
CA PHE A 250 -1.39 -13.80 -32.96
C PHE A 250 -1.43 -15.26 -32.45
N ASP A 251 -0.64 -16.13 -33.07
CA ASP A 251 -0.60 -17.57 -32.73
C ASP A 251 -0.20 -17.85 -31.28
N ASP A 252 0.44 -16.91 -30.62
CA ASP A 252 0.87 -17.04 -29.21
C ASP A 252 -0.05 -16.33 -28.20
N THR A 253 -1.23 -15.87 -28.59
CA THR A 253 -2.19 -15.17 -27.71
C THR A 253 -2.50 -15.95 -26.44
N ASP A 254 -2.78 -17.26 -26.55
CA ASP A 254 -3.07 -18.10 -25.39
C ASP A 254 -1.87 -18.26 -24.46
N ARG A 255 -0.67 -18.37 -25.03
CA ARG A 255 0.56 -18.42 -24.22
C ARG A 255 0.77 -17.12 -23.48
N PHE A 256 0.64 -15.98 -24.16
CA PHE A 256 0.79 -14.66 -23.57
C PHE A 256 -0.23 -14.43 -22.43
N TRP A 257 -1.49 -14.80 -22.63
CA TRP A 257 -2.49 -14.76 -21.59
C TRP A 257 -2.10 -15.57 -20.36
N ASN A 258 -1.65 -16.82 -20.57
CA ASN A 258 -1.25 -17.69 -19.47
C ASN A 258 -0.03 -17.13 -18.70
N GLU A 259 0.92 -16.51 -19.41
CA GLU A 259 2.07 -15.85 -18.78
C GLU A 259 1.62 -14.65 -17.93
N ILE A 260 0.69 -13.82 -18.44
CA ILE A 260 0.10 -12.71 -17.67
C ILE A 260 -0.56 -13.25 -16.40
N MET A 261 -1.48 -14.19 -16.52
CA MET A 261 -2.24 -14.72 -15.38
C MET A 261 -1.34 -15.39 -14.34
N LEU A 262 -0.31 -16.10 -14.77
CA LEU A 262 0.68 -16.70 -13.86
C LEU A 262 1.45 -15.63 -13.09
N SER A 263 1.88 -14.56 -13.75
CA SER A 263 2.60 -13.47 -13.11
C SER A 263 1.72 -12.72 -12.10
N VAL A 264 0.47 -12.41 -12.49
CA VAL A 264 -0.51 -11.76 -11.62
C VAL A 264 -0.81 -12.61 -10.37
N GLN A 265 -1.07 -13.91 -10.53
CA GLN A 265 -1.38 -14.81 -9.42
C GLN A 265 -0.22 -14.97 -8.41
N ASN A 266 0.99 -14.69 -8.81
CA ASN A 266 2.16 -14.71 -7.94
C ASN A 266 2.43 -13.35 -7.27
N SER A 267 1.71 -12.29 -7.65
CA SER A 267 1.85 -10.99 -7.00
C SER A 267 1.19 -10.97 -5.62
N PRO A 268 1.87 -10.45 -4.58
CA PRO A 268 1.27 -10.27 -3.26
C PRO A 268 0.21 -9.14 -3.24
N LEU A 269 0.16 -8.33 -4.30
CA LEU A 269 -0.76 -7.19 -4.44
C LEU A 269 -2.01 -7.53 -5.26
N TYR A 270 -2.18 -8.80 -5.67
CA TYR A 270 -3.35 -9.28 -6.37
C TYR A 270 -4.22 -10.16 -5.46
N ILE A 271 -5.53 -9.96 -5.52
CA ILE A 271 -6.49 -10.82 -4.82
C ILE A 271 -7.22 -11.70 -5.82
N VAL A 272 -7.15 -13.01 -5.61
CA VAL A 272 -7.99 -13.96 -6.37
C VAL A 272 -9.40 -13.88 -5.78
N LEU A 273 -10.34 -13.32 -6.52
CA LEU A 273 -11.74 -13.34 -6.15
C LEU A 273 -12.19 -14.80 -6.10
N LYS A 274 -12.62 -15.27 -4.93
CA LYS A 274 -13.26 -16.58 -4.81
C LYS A 274 -14.68 -16.45 -5.35
N GLU A 275 -14.99 -17.24 -6.39
CA GLU A 275 -16.37 -17.42 -6.88
C GLU A 275 -17.33 -17.94 -5.79
#